data_677d2f1b443212ba7673c79452c51994
#
_entry.id   677d2f1b443212ba7673c79452c51994
#
_cell.length_a   1.000
_cell.length_b   1.000
_cell.length_c   1.000
_cell.angle_alpha   90.00
_cell.angle_beta   90.00
_cell.angle_gamma   90.00
#
_symmetry.space_group_name_H-M   'P 1'
#
loop_
_entity.id
_entity.type
_entity.pdbx_description
1 polymer ?
#
loop_
_entity_poly.entity_id
_entity_poly.type
_entity_poly.pdbx_seq_one_letter_code
_entity_poly.pdbx_strand_id
1 'polypeptide(L)'
;MGVIIDGGTRDYSGLRDDRFADFPVLHKFTDPHTTSWLGVEYNTPVRISGVTVLPGDVVVGDDGGIFFFPPSLVEKVLEYAVMVADREDFQLQLLEDKEYRFRDIYPLSPELQNEFERLRD
;
A
#
# COMPACT_ATOMS: atom_id res chain seq x y z
N MET A 1 -6.83 13.70 -3.00
CA MET A 1 -6.46 13.62 -4.44
C MET A 1 -4.95 13.59 -4.52
N GLY A 2 -4.33 12.93 -5.50
CA GLY A 2 -2.87 12.83 -5.61
C GLY A 2 -2.44 12.48 -7.03
N VAL A 3 -1.14 12.26 -7.23
CA VAL A 3 -0.59 11.86 -8.53
C VAL A 3 0.44 10.75 -8.37
N ILE A 4 0.43 9.82 -9.31
CA ILE A 4 1.46 8.76 -9.44
C ILE A 4 2.16 8.97 -10.77
N ILE A 5 3.49 9.05 -10.72
CA ILE A 5 4.33 9.32 -11.88
C ILE A 5 5.27 8.14 -12.11
N ASP A 6 5.07 7.41 -13.20
CA ASP A 6 6.00 6.34 -13.61
C ASP A 6 7.28 6.93 -14.23
N GLY A 7 7.92 7.81 -13.49
CA GLY A 7 9.08 8.57 -13.92
C GLY A 7 9.65 9.47 -12.84
N GLY A 8 10.42 10.46 -13.27
CA GLY A 8 11.02 11.46 -12.39
C GLY A 8 10.11 12.65 -12.10
N THR A 9 10.29 13.28 -10.94
CA THR A 9 9.74 14.59 -10.61
C THR A 9 10.82 15.51 -10.08
N ARG A 10 10.66 16.81 -10.26
CA ARG A 10 11.53 17.84 -9.66
C ARG A 10 10.85 18.46 -8.44
N ASP A 11 11.61 19.27 -7.72
CA ASP A 11 11.13 20.08 -6.59
C ASP A 11 10.47 19.26 -5.47
N TYR A 12 10.88 17.99 -5.31
CA TYR A 12 10.26 17.03 -4.40
C TYR A 12 10.24 17.50 -2.95
N SER A 13 11.30 18.19 -2.51
CA SER A 13 11.35 18.76 -1.15
C SER A 13 10.20 19.77 -0.91
N GLY A 14 9.87 20.57 -1.93
CA GLY A 14 8.73 21.49 -1.86
C GLY A 14 7.38 20.79 -1.88
N LEU A 15 7.28 19.65 -2.56
CA LEU A 15 6.05 18.85 -2.61
C LEU A 15 5.75 18.12 -1.28
N ARG A 16 6.74 17.99 -0.40
CA ARG A 16 6.58 17.43 0.96
C ARG A 16 6.29 18.49 2.03
N ASP A 17 6.10 19.73 1.65
CA ASP A 17 5.66 20.79 2.55
C ASP A 17 4.24 20.51 3.06
N ASP A 18 3.95 20.85 4.33
CA ASP A 18 2.65 20.63 4.96
C ASP A 18 1.48 21.22 4.17
N ARG A 19 1.74 22.26 3.38
CA ARG A 19 0.74 22.85 2.47
C ARG A 19 0.21 21.90 1.41
N PHE A 20 0.94 20.83 1.13
CA PHE A 20 0.61 19.80 0.14
C PHE A 20 0.35 18.43 0.76
N ALA A 21 0.21 18.35 2.10
CA ALA A 21 0.00 17.09 2.82
C ALA A 21 -1.21 16.30 2.27
N ASP A 22 -2.26 16.99 1.84
CA ASP A 22 -3.45 16.37 1.26
C ASP A 22 -3.33 16.01 -0.23
N PHE A 23 -2.14 16.24 -0.83
CA PHE A 23 -1.87 15.93 -2.23
C PHE A 23 -0.60 15.08 -2.40
N PRO A 24 -0.66 13.78 -2.12
CA PRO A 24 0.48 12.90 -2.24
C PRO A 24 1.00 12.81 -3.68
N VAL A 25 2.32 12.88 -3.82
CA VAL A 25 3.03 12.71 -5.08
C VAL A 25 3.94 11.50 -4.97
N LEU A 26 3.58 10.41 -5.65
CA LEU A 26 4.35 9.18 -5.73
C LEU A 26 5.10 9.14 -7.05
N HIS A 27 6.41 8.88 -7.02
CA HIS A 27 7.26 8.88 -8.20
C HIS A 27 8.41 7.87 -8.07
N LYS A 28 9.07 7.55 -9.18
CA LYS A 28 10.20 6.61 -9.17
C LYS A 28 11.50 7.23 -8.70
N PHE A 29 11.78 8.46 -9.08
CA PHE A 29 13.04 9.15 -8.77
C PHE A 29 12.88 10.67 -8.86
N THR A 30 13.83 11.39 -8.30
CA THR A 30 13.90 12.85 -8.43
C THR A 30 14.82 13.21 -9.58
N ASP A 31 14.36 14.10 -10.46
CA ASP A 31 15.12 14.59 -11.61
C ASP A 31 14.89 16.10 -11.76
N PRO A 32 15.95 16.93 -11.74
CA PRO A 32 15.83 18.38 -11.89
C PRO A 32 15.55 18.84 -13.33
N HIS A 33 15.64 17.96 -14.32
CA HIS A 33 15.44 18.33 -15.71
C HIS A 33 14.02 18.79 -15.99
N THR A 34 13.91 19.84 -16.77
CA THR A 34 12.65 20.21 -17.40
C THR A 34 12.49 19.45 -18.70
N THR A 35 11.31 18.86 -18.87
CA THR A 35 10.99 18.18 -20.12
C THR A 35 9.72 18.77 -20.73
N SER A 36 9.62 18.66 -22.05
CA SER A 36 8.37 19.01 -22.74
C SER A 36 7.42 17.83 -22.64
N TRP A 37 6.25 18.05 -22.07
CA TRP A 37 5.20 17.06 -21.96
C TRP A 37 4.29 17.13 -23.18
N LEU A 38 3.96 15.97 -23.73
CA LEU A 38 2.91 15.82 -24.72
C LEU A 38 1.80 14.97 -24.11
N GLY A 39 0.63 15.57 -23.91
CA GLY A 39 -0.57 14.82 -23.51
C GLY A 39 -1.07 14.04 -24.72
N VAL A 40 -1.02 12.71 -24.62
CA VAL A 40 -1.45 11.82 -25.70
C VAL A 40 -2.89 11.37 -25.48
N GLU A 41 -3.21 10.93 -24.26
CA GLU A 41 -4.50 10.39 -23.92
C GLU A 41 -4.86 10.71 -22.45
N TYR A 42 -6.14 10.62 -22.12
CA TYR A 42 -6.64 10.67 -20.75
C TYR A 42 -7.78 9.68 -20.58
N ASN A 43 -8.02 9.23 -19.35
CA ASN A 43 -9.05 8.26 -19.00
C ASN A 43 -8.93 6.95 -19.81
N THR A 44 -7.71 6.51 -20.03
CA THR A 44 -7.35 5.27 -20.72
C THR A 44 -6.52 4.37 -19.82
N PRO A 45 -6.40 3.07 -20.10
CA PRO A 45 -5.48 2.21 -19.37
C PRO A 45 -4.05 2.75 -19.44
N VAL A 46 -3.39 2.83 -18.29
CA VAL A 46 -1.98 3.25 -18.21
C VAL A 46 -1.13 2.14 -17.63
N ARG A 47 0.17 2.22 -17.81
CA ARG A 47 1.12 1.28 -17.25
C ARG A 47 1.99 1.99 -16.21
N ILE A 48 1.96 1.51 -14.97
CA ILE A 48 2.77 2.02 -13.86
C ILE A 48 3.70 0.91 -13.40
N SER A 49 5.01 1.07 -13.56
CA SER A 49 6.03 0.10 -13.17
C SER A 49 5.75 -1.34 -13.66
N GLY A 50 5.14 -1.47 -14.84
CA GLY A 50 4.81 -2.77 -15.41
C GLY A 50 3.41 -3.29 -15.06
N VAL A 51 2.69 -2.67 -14.14
CA VAL A 51 1.31 -2.99 -13.80
C VAL A 51 0.35 -2.18 -14.68
N THR A 52 -0.66 -2.83 -15.25
CA THR A 52 -1.72 -2.15 -15.99
C THR A 52 -2.75 -1.62 -14.99
N VAL A 53 -3.02 -0.33 -15.06
CA VAL A 53 -4.01 0.37 -14.23
C VAL A 53 -5.16 0.84 -15.14
N LEU A 54 -6.37 0.50 -14.78
CA LEU A 54 -7.56 0.88 -15.52
C LEU A 54 -8.19 2.15 -14.94
N PRO A 55 -8.85 2.97 -15.77
CA PRO A 55 -9.66 4.07 -15.26
C PRO A 55 -10.70 3.57 -14.25
N GLY A 56 -10.73 4.17 -13.07
CA GLY A 56 -11.62 3.78 -11.99
C GLY A 56 -11.03 2.79 -10.98
N ASP A 57 -9.85 2.24 -11.23
CA ASP A 57 -9.16 1.40 -10.22
C ASP A 57 -8.92 2.18 -8.93
N VAL A 58 -9.08 1.48 -7.82
CA VAL A 58 -8.73 1.98 -6.50
C VAL A 58 -7.22 1.91 -6.32
N VAL A 59 -6.66 2.94 -5.72
CA VAL A 59 -5.24 3.04 -5.43
C VAL A 59 -5.04 3.10 -3.93
N VAL A 60 -4.17 2.24 -3.42
CA VAL A 60 -3.66 2.30 -2.05
C VAL A 60 -2.14 2.34 -2.14
N GLY A 61 -1.54 3.34 -1.50
CA GLY A 61 -0.09 3.52 -1.55
C GLY A 61 0.45 4.16 -0.29
N ASP A 62 1.61 3.65 0.13
CA ASP A 62 2.40 4.16 1.25
C ASP A 62 3.91 4.07 0.92
N ASP A 63 4.76 4.22 1.95
CA ASP A 63 6.21 4.07 1.80
C ASP A 63 6.64 2.63 1.43
N GLY A 64 5.80 1.63 1.64
CA GLY A 64 6.05 0.23 1.31
C GLY A 64 5.73 -0.13 -0.14
N GLY A 65 4.83 0.62 -0.78
CA GLY A 65 4.45 0.36 -2.17
C GLY A 65 3.10 0.90 -2.58
N ILE A 66 2.71 0.55 -3.79
CA ILE A 66 1.44 0.99 -4.38
C ILE A 66 0.69 -0.24 -4.91
N PHE A 67 -0.59 -0.32 -4.56
CA PHE A 67 -1.51 -1.35 -5.04
C PHE A 67 -2.62 -0.74 -5.88
N PHE A 68 -3.02 -1.44 -6.93
CA PHE A 68 -4.13 -1.09 -7.79
C PHE A 68 -5.09 -2.27 -7.85
N PHE A 69 -6.39 -2.02 -7.67
CA PHE A 69 -7.40 -3.06 -7.79
C PHE A 69 -8.76 -2.48 -8.19
N PRO A 70 -9.62 -3.28 -8.86
CA PRO A 70 -10.93 -2.81 -9.26
C PRO A 70 -11.84 -2.53 -8.05
N PRO A 71 -12.74 -1.55 -8.13
CA PRO A 71 -13.67 -1.19 -7.04
C PRO A 71 -14.50 -2.37 -6.51
N SER A 72 -14.76 -3.36 -7.36
CA SER A 72 -15.51 -4.57 -6.98
C SER A 72 -14.81 -5.43 -5.90
N LEU A 73 -13.53 -5.21 -5.65
CA LEU A 73 -12.77 -5.93 -4.63
C LEU A 73 -12.64 -5.18 -3.31
N VAL A 74 -13.13 -3.93 -3.20
CA VAL A 74 -12.92 -3.07 -2.03
C VAL A 74 -13.35 -3.75 -0.73
N GLU A 75 -14.55 -4.31 -0.69
CA GLU A 75 -15.08 -4.96 0.52
C GLU A 75 -14.21 -6.15 0.94
N LYS A 76 -13.83 -7.02 -0.01
CA LYS A 76 -12.98 -8.17 0.26
C LYS A 76 -11.57 -7.78 0.70
N VAL A 77 -11.00 -6.76 0.05
CA VAL A 77 -9.68 -6.25 0.43
C VAL A 77 -9.71 -5.67 1.84
N LEU A 78 -10.74 -4.89 2.18
CA LEU A 78 -10.90 -4.32 3.51
C LEU A 78 -11.07 -5.40 4.58
N GLU A 79 -11.97 -6.37 4.35
CA GLU A 79 -12.19 -7.50 5.26
C GLU A 79 -10.89 -8.27 5.52
N TYR A 80 -10.15 -8.57 4.45
CA TYR A 80 -8.89 -9.29 4.57
C TYR A 80 -7.80 -8.46 5.25
N ALA A 81 -7.71 -7.16 4.96
CA ALA A 81 -6.74 -6.27 5.57
C ALA A 81 -6.94 -6.15 7.09
N VAL A 82 -8.20 -6.00 7.53
CA VAL A 82 -8.54 -5.99 8.97
C VAL A 82 -8.12 -7.31 9.62
N MET A 83 -8.45 -8.44 9.02
CA MET A 83 -8.07 -9.75 9.55
C MET A 83 -6.55 -9.93 9.64
N VAL A 84 -5.80 -9.43 8.66
CA VAL A 84 -4.32 -9.48 8.67
C VAL A 84 -3.77 -8.58 9.78
N ALA A 85 -4.30 -7.36 9.94
CA ALA A 85 -3.88 -6.44 11.00
C ALA A 85 -4.11 -7.04 12.39
N ASP A 86 -5.30 -7.58 12.65
CA ASP A 86 -5.62 -8.26 13.92
C ASP A 86 -4.64 -9.42 14.21
N ARG A 87 -4.31 -10.19 13.16
CA ARG A 87 -3.37 -11.31 13.29
C ARG A 87 -1.95 -10.82 13.57
N GLU A 88 -1.51 -9.76 12.93
CA GLU A 88 -0.18 -9.18 13.15
C GLU A 88 -0.07 -8.61 14.57
N ASP A 89 -1.10 -7.93 15.07
CA ASP A 89 -1.15 -7.45 16.44
C ASP A 89 -1.07 -8.60 17.46
N PHE A 90 -1.81 -9.68 17.22
CA PHE A 90 -1.72 -10.89 18.03
C PHE A 90 -0.31 -11.51 18.02
N GLN A 91 0.31 -11.60 16.83
CA GLN A 91 1.68 -12.11 16.67
C GLN A 91 2.71 -11.24 17.41
N LEU A 92 2.55 -9.91 17.38
CA LEU A 92 3.41 -8.99 18.11
C LEU A 92 3.30 -9.15 19.62
N GLN A 93 2.08 -9.32 20.15
CA GLN A 93 1.86 -9.60 21.57
C GLN A 93 2.58 -10.89 22.02
N LEU A 94 2.47 -11.97 21.23
CA LEU A 94 3.17 -13.23 21.52
C LEU A 94 4.71 -13.07 21.51
N LEU A 95 5.24 -12.19 20.68
CA LEU A 95 6.69 -11.89 20.64
C LEU A 95 7.13 -11.10 21.89
N GLU A 96 6.30 -10.17 22.37
CA GLU A 96 6.58 -9.38 23.57
C GLU A 96 6.62 -10.25 24.84
N ASP A 97 5.75 -11.23 24.92
CA ASP A 97 5.67 -12.17 26.06
C ASP A 97 6.89 -13.10 26.16
N LYS A 98 7.73 -13.19 25.11
CA LYS A 98 8.98 -13.97 25.03
C LYS A 98 8.84 -15.48 25.36
N GLU A 99 7.62 -16.00 25.38
CA GLU A 99 7.34 -17.43 25.64
C GLU A 99 7.48 -18.27 24.37
N TYR A 100 7.32 -17.63 23.20
CA TYR A 100 7.29 -18.30 21.90
C TYR A 100 8.55 -17.99 21.07
N ARG A 101 8.90 -18.92 20.20
CA ARG A 101 9.96 -18.69 19.20
C ARG A 101 9.34 -18.07 17.95
N PHE A 102 10.08 -17.21 17.27
CA PHE A 102 9.63 -16.58 16.01
C PHE A 102 9.03 -17.58 15.01
N ARG A 103 9.65 -18.75 14.85
CA ARG A 103 9.18 -19.82 13.95
C ARG A 103 7.83 -20.43 14.32
N ASP A 104 7.39 -20.27 15.56
CA ASP A 104 6.11 -20.81 16.04
C ASP A 104 4.99 -19.79 15.82
N ILE A 105 5.37 -18.53 15.60
CA ILE A 105 4.50 -17.36 15.38
C ILE A 105 4.38 -17.01 13.88
N TYR A 106 5.43 -17.23 13.10
CA TYR A 106 5.49 -16.90 11.66
C TYR A 106 5.85 -18.14 10.82
N PRO A 107 4.84 -18.83 10.21
CA PRO A 107 3.40 -18.67 10.41
C PRO A 107 2.94 -19.11 11.81
N LEU A 108 1.72 -18.71 12.23
CA LEU A 108 1.16 -19.20 13.48
C LEU A 108 1.10 -20.73 13.48
N SER A 109 1.51 -21.35 14.58
CA SER A 109 1.28 -22.79 14.81
C SER A 109 -0.22 -23.10 14.81
N PRO A 110 -0.64 -24.36 14.56
CA PRO A 110 -2.06 -24.70 14.57
C PRO A 110 -2.78 -24.33 15.88
N GLU A 111 -2.10 -24.46 17.03
CA GLU A 111 -2.63 -24.10 18.34
C GLU A 111 -2.88 -22.59 18.45
N LEU A 112 -1.90 -21.78 18.06
CA LEU A 112 -1.98 -20.32 18.06
C LEU A 112 -2.98 -19.80 17.03
N GLN A 113 -3.10 -20.46 15.90
CA GLN A 113 -4.12 -20.12 14.91
C GLN A 113 -5.55 -20.32 15.46
N ASN A 114 -5.79 -21.44 16.15
CA ASN A 114 -7.07 -21.71 16.80
C ASN A 114 -7.37 -20.72 17.93
N GLU A 115 -6.35 -20.27 18.66
CA GLU A 115 -6.49 -19.25 19.70
C GLU A 115 -6.86 -17.91 19.10
N PHE A 116 -6.16 -17.48 18.07
CA PHE A 116 -6.46 -16.25 17.32
C PHE A 116 -7.91 -16.23 16.80
N GLU A 117 -8.37 -17.33 16.21
CA GLU A 117 -9.75 -17.45 15.69
C GLU A 117 -10.79 -17.31 16.80
N ARG A 118 -10.55 -17.87 17.99
CA ARG A 118 -11.45 -17.72 19.15
C ARG A 118 -11.49 -16.30 19.71
N LEU A 119 -10.42 -15.53 19.57
CA LEU A 119 -10.37 -14.15 20.06
C LEU A 119 -11.10 -13.18 19.12
N ARG A 120 -11.28 -13.57 17.87
CA ARG A 120 -11.99 -12.78 16.86
C ARG A 120 -13.51 -13.00 16.85
N ASP A 121 -14.01 -14.14 17.33
CA ASP A 121 -15.44 -14.46 17.45
C ASP A 121 -16.09 -13.73 18.64
#